data_e7f79f8db05241ee440f95071ceff0ac
#
_entry.id   e7f79f8db05241ee440f95071ceff0ac
#
_cell.length_a   1.000
_cell.length_b   1.000
_cell.length_c   1.000
_cell.angle_alpha   90.00
_cell.angle_beta   90.00
_cell.angle_gamma   90.00
#
_symmetry.space_group_name_H-M   'P 1'
#
loop_
_entity.id
_entity.type
_entity.pdbx_description
1 polymer ?
#
loop_
_entity_poly.entity_id
_entity_poly.type
_entity_poly.pdbx_seq_one_letter_code
_entity_poly.pdbx_strand_id
1 'polypeptide(L)'
;MSRRFQFRTAGESHGRGLLTLLEGVPAGLELNAERDIDPDLRRRQQGHGRGRRMQIESDRVEFISGVRLGETLGSPLSMVIWNRDWENWTTAMSPLPPVEGQNPGALRGLYLPRPGHADLAGVLKYDRRDTRDILERASARETAARVAAGAVARRLLSEFGIRVGSHVRSIGGISARDPENWPEDVNTLSDASPVRVLDPSAEALMVAAIDQARDDGDTLGGVFEVVVTGLPVGLGSHVAWDQRLDARLGAAILSIQAVKGVEIGLGFEAADRPGSRVHDAIHRSETEAGMRAGGFTRPTNGAGGLEGGITTGEPLVVRGAMKPISTLMKNRLPSVDLRTGDEAVAATERSDVCAVPAAGVVGEAMVALVLADAFLEKFGGDAVSEVRRNFDGYLAYLSDRGWGGRPVP
;
A
#
# COMPACT_ATOMS: atom_id res chain seq x y z
N MET A 1 4.74 -17.59 -11.92
CA MET A 1 4.27 -16.62 -12.88
C MET A 1 5.38 -15.71 -13.30
N SER A 2 5.54 -15.48 -14.61
CA SER A 2 6.36 -14.39 -15.14
C SER A 2 5.57 -13.10 -14.95
N ARG A 3 5.89 -12.31 -13.95
CA ARG A 3 5.35 -10.96 -13.77
C ARG A 3 6.12 -10.01 -14.66
N ARG A 4 5.42 -9.08 -15.30
CA ARG A 4 6.06 -8.06 -16.14
C ARG A 4 6.60 -6.89 -15.33
N PHE A 5 5.95 -6.54 -14.23
CA PHE A 5 6.38 -5.50 -13.30
C PHE A 5 6.62 -6.12 -11.93
N GLN A 6 7.86 -6.13 -11.47
CA GLN A 6 8.24 -6.76 -10.22
C GLN A 6 9.00 -5.79 -9.33
N PHE A 7 8.88 -5.99 -8.01
CA PHE A 7 9.68 -5.24 -7.05
C PHE A 7 10.23 -6.14 -5.94
N ARG A 8 11.34 -5.71 -5.37
CA ARG A 8 11.94 -6.26 -4.15
C ARG A 8 12.33 -5.12 -3.24
N THR A 9 12.21 -5.35 -1.93
CA THR A 9 12.70 -4.42 -0.91
C THR A 9 13.71 -5.10 -0.01
N ALA A 10 14.70 -4.37 0.47
CA ALA A 10 15.69 -4.80 1.43
C ALA A 10 15.97 -3.71 2.46
N GLY A 11 16.73 -4.03 3.51
CA GLY A 11 17.10 -3.12 4.58
C GLY A 11 16.27 -3.27 5.84
N GLU A 12 16.83 -2.81 6.93
CA GLU A 12 16.30 -2.87 8.29
C GLU A 12 15.89 -1.47 8.78
N SER A 13 14.99 -1.45 9.77
CA SER A 13 14.41 -0.20 10.33
C SER A 13 15.48 0.79 10.81
N HIS A 14 16.52 0.31 11.47
CA HIS A 14 17.64 1.10 11.97
C HIS A 14 18.96 0.75 11.25
N GLY A 15 18.89 0.01 10.13
CA GLY A 15 20.03 -0.21 9.25
C GLY A 15 20.42 1.09 8.51
N ARG A 16 21.43 0.99 7.65
CA ARG A 16 21.96 2.15 6.93
C ARG A 16 20.93 2.81 6.01
N GLY A 17 20.05 2.02 5.40
CA GLY A 17 19.02 2.49 4.50
C GLY A 17 18.08 1.39 4.06
N LEU A 18 17.04 1.78 3.33
CA LEU A 18 16.10 0.87 2.68
C LEU A 18 16.38 0.87 1.18
N LEU A 19 16.32 -0.29 0.58
CA LEU A 19 16.54 -0.53 -0.84
C LEU A 19 15.24 -0.92 -1.52
N THR A 20 15.06 -0.44 -2.73
CA THR A 20 14.01 -0.86 -3.65
C THR A 20 14.64 -1.24 -4.98
N LEU A 21 14.28 -2.41 -5.51
CA LEU A 21 14.61 -2.84 -6.85
C LEU A 21 13.33 -3.08 -7.63
N LEU A 22 13.22 -2.46 -8.80
CA LEU A 22 12.11 -2.63 -9.75
C LEU A 22 12.64 -3.22 -11.05
N GLU A 23 11.90 -4.17 -11.59
CA GLU A 23 12.15 -4.76 -12.91
C GLU A 23 10.90 -4.64 -13.77
N GLY A 24 11.07 -4.46 -15.08
CA GLY A 24 9.98 -4.34 -16.03
C GLY A 24 9.37 -2.94 -16.14
N VAL A 25 10.04 -1.91 -15.64
CA VAL A 25 9.66 -0.51 -15.91
C VAL A 25 9.97 -0.21 -17.38
N PRO A 26 9.00 0.16 -18.24
CA PRO A 26 9.26 0.48 -19.63
C PRO A 26 10.21 1.66 -19.78
N ALA A 27 11.05 1.65 -20.83
CA ALA A 27 11.92 2.77 -21.15
C ALA A 27 11.14 4.01 -21.59
N GLY A 28 11.70 5.21 -21.30
CA GLY A 28 11.11 6.49 -21.72
C GLY A 28 9.96 6.97 -20.82
N LEU A 29 9.81 6.43 -19.61
CA LEU A 29 8.96 7.02 -18.59
C LEU A 29 9.71 8.21 -17.98
N GLU A 30 9.15 9.42 -18.11
CA GLU A 30 9.66 10.57 -17.34
C GLU A 30 9.50 10.31 -15.85
N LEU A 31 10.60 10.37 -15.11
CA LEU A 31 10.63 10.08 -13.68
C LEU A 31 11.61 10.98 -12.93
N ASN A 32 11.09 11.71 -11.95
CA ASN A 32 11.86 12.59 -11.07
C ASN A 32 11.54 12.24 -9.61
N ALA A 33 12.58 12.04 -8.79
CA ALA A 33 12.41 11.67 -7.38
C ALA A 33 11.60 12.72 -6.60
N GLU A 34 11.94 14.00 -6.74
CA GLU A 34 11.32 15.09 -5.95
C GLU A 34 9.87 15.37 -6.36
N ARG A 35 9.53 15.18 -7.65
CA ARG A 35 8.20 15.41 -8.19
C ARG A 35 7.28 14.20 -8.04
N ASP A 36 7.80 13.00 -8.28
CA ASP A 36 6.97 11.81 -8.52
C ASP A 36 7.00 10.81 -7.34
N ILE A 37 8.06 10.81 -6.49
CA ILE A 37 8.25 9.79 -5.44
C ILE A 37 8.25 10.41 -4.04
N ASP A 38 9.05 11.44 -3.80
CA ASP A 38 9.19 12.06 -2.49
C ASP A 38 7.86 12.62 -1.92
N PRO A 39 6.90 13.12 -2.72
CA PRO A 39 5.59 13.50 -2.22
C PRO A 39 4.86 12.35 -1.54
N ASP A 40 4.85 11.14 -2.12
CA ASP A 40 4.20 9.98 -1.52
C ASP A 40 4.92 9.50 -0.25
N LEU A 41 6.24 9.60 -0.21
CA LEU A 41 7.02 9.33 1.02
C LEU A 41 6.65 10.31 2.14
N ARG A 42 6.49 11.60 1.83
CA ARG A 42 6.01 12.60 2.80
C ARG A 42 4.59 12.31 3.29
N ARG A 43 3.66 11.98 2.39
CA ARG A 43 2.28 11.59 2.73
C ARG A 43 2.25 10.40 3.69
N ARG A 44 3.09 9.38 3.44
CA ARG A 44 3.24 8.22 4.34
C ARG A 44 3.70 8.61 5.75
N GLN A 45 4.49 9.66 5.89
CA GLN A 45 5.01 10.12 7.19
C GLN A 45 4.00 10.98 7.96
N GLN A 46 3.00 11.54 7.29
CA GLN A 46 1.97 12.42 7.88
C GLN A 46 0.87 11.62 8.59
N GLY A 47 -0.04 12.34 9.23
CA GLY A 47 -1.21 11.84 9.92
C GLY A 47 -1.18 12.10 11.43
N HIS A 48 -2.36 12.35 12.02
CA HIS A 48 -2.52 12.47 13.46
C HIS A 48 -2.29 11.12 14.15
N GLY A 49 -1.68 11.11 15.32
CA GLY A 49 -1.33 9.88 16.03
C GLY A 49 0.05 9.28 15.69
N ARG A 50 0.85 9.95 14.82
CA ARG A 50 2.19 9.50 14.47
C ARG A 50 3.19 9.75 15.59
N GLY A 51 4.16 8.83 15.74
CA GLY A 51 5.22 8.92 16.73
C GLY A 51 6.30 9.97 16.39
N ARG A 52 7.08 10.38 17.38
CA ARG A 52 8.15 11.40 17.25
C ARG A 52 9.21 11.05 16.19
N ARG A 53 9.39 9.77 15.83
CA ARG A 53 10.33 9.35 14.79
C ARG A 53 10.01 10.00 13.43
N MET A 54 8.74 10.23 13.12
CA MET A 54 8.32 10.85 11.87
C MET A 54 8.75 12.33 11.75
N GLN A 55 9.14 12.96 12.85
CA GLN A 55 9.70 14.32 12.86
C GLN A 55 11.19 14.35 12.53
N ILE A 56 11.90 13.24 12.75
CA ILE A 56 13.35 13.09 12.50
C ILE A 56 13.61 12.68 11.05
N GLU A 57 12.81 11.72 10.57
CA GLU A 57 12.95 11.16 9.23
C GLU A 57 12.31 12.10 8.19
N SER A 58 13.05 12.40 7.15
CA SER A 58 12.56 13.08 5.95
C SER A 58 12.97 12.20 4.77
N ASP A 59 12.11 11.23 4.47
CA ASP A 59 12.38 10.24 3.45
C ASP A 59 12.51 10.90 2.08
N ARG A 60 13.61 10.61 1.40
CA ARG A 60 13.89 10.98 0.01
C ARG A 60 14.55 9.81 -0.69
N VAL A 61 14.24 9.68 -1.96
CA VAL A 61 14.81 8.65 -2.81
C VAL A 61 16.07 9.17 -3.50
N GLU A 62 17.10 8.33 -3.51
CA GLU A 62 18.26 8.45 -4.39
C GLU A 62 18.20 7.32 -5.42
N PHE A 63 18.24 7.66 -6.72
CA PHE A 63 18.37 6.67 -7.80
C PHE A 63 19.80 6.15 -7.88
N ILE A 64 19.94 4.82 -7.86
CA ILE A 64 21.23 4.16 -8.06
C ILE A 64 21.38 3.68 -9.50
N SER A 65 20.28 3.24 -10.14
CA SER A 65 20.28 2.77 -11.52
C SER A 65 18.89 2.89 -12.16
N GLY A 66 18.83 2.71 -13.47
CA GLY A 66 17.57 2.60 -14.23
C GLY A 66 16.98 3.92 -14.70
N VAL A 67 17.53 5.07 -14.30
CA VAL A 67 17.11 6.41 -14.74
C VAL A 67 18.31 7.19 -15.26
N ARG A 68 18.14 7.88 -16.40
CA ARG A 68 19.15 8.78 -16.96
C ARG A 68 18.47 9.99 -17.61
N LEU A 69 18.95 11.19 -17.29
CA LEU A 69 18.42 12.45 -17.82
C LEU A 69 16.90 12.62 -17.58
N GLY A 70 16.38 12.07 -16.48
CA GLY A 70 14.96 12.16 -16.13
C GLY A 70 14.06 11.12 -16.76
N GLU A 71 14.60 10.13 -17.48
CA GLU A 71 13.81 9.05 -18.11
C GLU A 71 14.32 7.67 -17.72
N THR A 72 13.40 6.70 -17.63
CA THR A 72 13.72 5.30 -17.39
C THR A 72 14.38 4.65 -18.61
N LEU A 73 15.24 3.66 -18.37
CA LEU A 73 16.05 3.01 -19.40
C LEU A 73 15.55 1.62 -19.82
N GLY A 74 14.48 1.08 -19.16
CA GLY A 74 14.08 -0.31 -19.35
C GLY A 74 14.96 -1.32 -18.60
N SER A 75 16.07 -0.89 -18.04
CA SER A 75 16.94 -1.69 -17.16
C SER A 75 16.43 -1.70 -15.72
N PRO A 76 16.92 -2.61 -14.83
CA PRO A 76 16.52 -2.60 -13.42
C PRO A 76 16.71 -1.23 -12.78
N LEU A 77 15.64 -0.73 -12.15
CA LEU A 77 15.62 0.55 -11.46
C LEU A 77 15.83 0.29 -9.97
N SER A 78 16.90 0.82 -9.41
CA SER A 78 17.16 0.71 -7.98
C SER A 78 17.18 2.08 -7.29
N MET A 79 16.61 2.10 -6.09
CA MET A 79 16.45 3.29 -5.26
C MET A 79 16.89 3.00 -3.83
N VAL A 80 17.44 4.01 -3.18
CA VAL A 80 17.81 3.96 -1.75
C VAL A 80 17.12 5.09 -1.01
N ILE A 81 16.64 4.77 0.19
CA ILE A 81 16.19 5.73 1.20
C ILE A 81 17.13 5.60 2.40
N TRP A 82 17.99 6.59 2.61
CA TRP A 82 18.95 6.58 3.70
C TRP A 82 18.27 6.85 5.05
N ASN A 83 18.60 6.06 6.09
CA ASN A 83 18.12 6.28 7.44
C ASN A 83 18.98 7.36 8.12
N ARG A 84 18.37 8.48 8.50
CA ARG A 84 19.07 9.61 9.14
C ARG A 84 19.58 9.26 10.54
N ASP A 85 18.94 8.35 11.24
CA ASP A 85 19.31 7.89 12.57
C ASP A 85 20.44 6.83 12.56
N TRP A 86 20.98 6.47 11.39
CA TRP A 86 21.99 5.42 11.22
C TRP A 86 23.23 5.59 12.11
N GLU A 87 23.74 6.83 12.27
CA GLU A 87 24.92 7.09 13.07
C GLU A 87 24.78 6.61 14.52
N ASN A 88 23.56 6.64 15.07
CA ASN A 88 23.24 6.15 16.42
C ASN A 88 23.13 4.63 16.50
N TRP A 89 23.16 3.91 15.37
CA TRP A 89 22.91 2.48 15.28
C TRP A 89 24.07 1.68 14.69
N THR A 90 25.16 2.32 14.30
CA THR A 90 26.32 1.68 13.65
C THR A 90 26.88 0.47 14.42
N THR A 91 26.85 0.50 15.74
CA THR A 91 27.25 -0.62 16.60
C THR A 91 26.18 -1.71 16.68
N ALA A 92 24.94 -1.34 16.98
CA ALA A 92 23.84 -2.28 17.19
C ALA A 92 23.42 -3.01 15.89
N MET A 93 23.59 -2.35 14.75
CA MET A 93 23.25 -2.87 13.42
C MET A 93 24.50 -3.13 12.56
N SER A 94 25.66 -3.33 13.19
CA SER A 94 26.90 -3.68 12.49
C SER A 94 26.75 -5.01 11.75
N PRO A 95 27.14 -5.09 10.47
CA PRO A 95 27.22 -6.39 9.77
C PRO A 95 28.46 -7.21 10.20
N LEU A 96 29.37 -6.61 10.97
CA LEU A 96 30.58 -7.28 11.48
C LEU A 96 30.31 -7.85 12.88
N PRO A 97 31.02 -8.94 13.24
CA PRO A 97 30.90 -9.49 14.58
C PRO A 97 31.29 -8.47 15.67
N PRO A 98 30.74 -8.58 16.89
CA PRO A 98 31.12 -7.73 18.01
C PRO A 98 32.64 -7.80 18.26
N VAL A 99 33.20 -6.64 18.64
CA VAL A 99 34.63 -6.56 18.97
C VAL A 99 34.84 -7.04 20.43
N GLU A 100 35.93 -7.71 20.71
CA GLU A 100 36.28 -8.14 22.07
C GLU A 100 36.33 -6.94 23.03
N GLY A 101 35.65 -7.07 24.20
CA GLY A 101 35.51 -5.97 25.17
C GLY A 101 34.41 -4.94 24.84
N GLN A 102 33.64 -5.13 23.77
CA GLN A 102 32.53 -4.26 23.44
C GLN A 102 31.44 -4.28 24.53
N ASN A 103 30.93 -3.12 24.92
CA ASN A 103 29.82 -3.00 25.87
C ASN A 103 28.56 -3.72 25.33
N PRO A 104 28.05 -4.78 26.02
CA PRO A 104 26.85 -5.49 25.57
C PRO A 104 25.63 -4.59 25.42
N GLY A 105 25.49 -3.53 26.25
CA GLY A 105 24.41 -2.56 26.15
C GLY A 105 24.39 -1.76 24.83
N ALA A 106 25.54 -1.61 24.19
CA ALA A 106 25.65 -0.93 22.90
C ALA A 106 25.02 -1.76 21.75
N LEU A 107 24.85 -3.06 21.92
CA LEU A 107 24.19 -3.94 20.95
C LEU A 107 22.67 -3.80 20.95
N ARG A 108 22.09 -3.16 21.97
CA ARG A 108 20.64 -2.90 22.10
C ARG A 108 19.77 -4.14 21.89
N GLY A 109 20.21 -5.30 22.36
CA GLY A 109 19.47 -6.56 22.28
C GLY A 109 18.11 -6.47 22.96
N LEU A 110 17.11 -7.14 22.40
CA LEU A 110 15.74 -7.21 22.89
C LEU A 110 15.31 -8.67 23.09
N TYR A 111 14.85 -8.99 24.30
CA TYR A 111 14.56 -10.37 24.68
C TYR A 111 13.14 -10.57 25.22
N LEU A 112 12.32 -9.52 25.17
CA LEU A 112 10.93 -9.51 25.67
C LEU A 112 9.97 -9.33 24.47
N PRO A 113 9.54 -10.43 23.82
CA PRO A 113 8.69 -10.36 22.61
C PRO A 113 7.40 -9.57 22.84
N ARG A 114 6.98 -8.83 21.84
CA ARG A 114 5.71 -8.10 21.89
C ARG A 114 4.58 -9.00 21.39
N PRO A 115 3.51 -9.22 22.17
CA PRO A 115 2.31 -9.89 21.69
C PRO A 115 1.73 -9.21 20.46
N GLY A 116 1.32 -9.99 19.47
CA GLY A 116 0.78 -9.47 18.20
C GLY A 116 1.81 -8.94 17.21
N HIS A 117 3.11 -9.02 17.51
CA HIS A 117 4.22 -8.73 16.59
C HIS A 117 4.88 -10.01 16.07
N ALA A 118 5.77 -9.90 15.10
CA ALA A 118 6.51 -11.05 14.55
C ALA A 118 7.60 -11.59 15.51
N ASP A 119 7.89 -10.92 16.61
CA ASP A 119 9.03 -11.14 17.49
C ASP A 119 9.21 -12.63 17.87
N LEU A 120 8.24 -13.19 18.61
CA LEU A 120 8.35 -14.58 19.09
C LEU A 120 8.35 -15.61 17.96
N ALA A 121 7.38 -15.50 17.05
CA ALA A 121 7.29 -16.44 15.93
C ALA A 121 8.53 -16.37 15.02
N GLY A 122 9.11 -15.18 14.85
CA GLY A 122 10.30 -14.97 14.04
C GLY A 122 11.56 -15.57 14.68
N VAL A 123 11.82 -15.33 15.95
CA VAL A 123 13.01 -15.90 16.61
C VAL A 123 12.96 -17.43 16.63
N LEU A 124 11.78 -18.02 16.86
CA LEU A 124 11.60 -19.47 16.79
C LEU A 124 11.81 -20.02 15.37
N LYS A 125 11.28 -19.31 14.35
CA LYS A 125 11.40 -19.75 12.95
C LYS A 125 12.85 -19.71 12.44
N TYR A 126 13.60 -18.67 12.81
CA TYR A 126 14.93 -18.41 12.28
C TYR A 126 16.06 -18.81 13.25
N ASP A 127 15.73 -19.51 14.33
CA ASP A 127 16.67 -19.92 15.39
C ASP A 127 17.50 -18.75 15.92
N ARG A 128 16.80 -17.65 16.25
CA ARG A 128 17.41 -16.46 16.85
C ARG A 128 17.03 -16.37 18.32
N ARG A 129 17.78 -15.60 19.10
CA ARG A 129 17.48 -15.32 20.53
C ARG A 129 17.11 -13.88 20.77
N ASP A 130 17.69 -12.96 19.99
CA ASP A 130 17.43 -11.53 20.04
C ASP A 130 16.27 -11.18 19.09
N THR A 131 15.18 -10.64 19.62
CA THR A 131 14.04 -10.23 18.81
C THR A 131 14.38 -9.06 17.88
N ARG A 132 15.50 -8.36 18.11
CA ARG A 132 15.97 -7.30 17.20
C ARG A 132 16.26 -7.87 15.81
N ASP A 133 16.80 -9.05 15.69
CA ASP A 133 17.06 -9.73 14.41
C ASP A 133 15.78 -9.90 13.55
N ILE A 134 14.60 -9.86 14.19
CA ILE A 134 13.31 -10.02 13.54
C ILE A 134 12.61 -8.68 13.35
N LEU A 135 12.54 -7.88 14.42
CA LEU A 135 11.74 -6.65 14.43
C LEU A 135 12.25 -5.59 13.46
N GLU A 136 13.53 -5.55 13.20
CA GLU A 136 14.14 -4.57 12.29
C GLU A 136 13.58 -4.71 10.87
N ARG A 137 13.42 -5.92 10.38
CA ARG A 137 12.80 -6.17 9.07
C ARG A 137 11.27 -6.22 9.12
N ALA A 138 10.67 -6.70 10.22
CA ALA A 138 9.22 -6.74 10.40
C ALA A 138 8.58 -5.36 10.63
N SER A 139 9.40 -4.34 10.87
CA SER A 139 8.98 -2.96 11.11
C SER A 139 8.23 -2.36 9.93
N ALA A 140 7.20 -1.54 10.20
CA ALA A 140 6.51 -0.75 9.20
C ALA A 140 7.42 0.29 8.49
N ARG A 141 8.65 0.51 8.95
CA ARG A 141 9.65 1.33 8.25
C ARG A 141 9.91 0.82 6.82
N GLU A 142 9.86 -0.50 6.62
CA GLU A 142 10.01 -1.15 5.31
C GLU A 142 9.01 -0.63 4.28
N THR A 143 7.83 -0.17 4.71
CA THR A 143 6.81 0.37 3.79
C THR A 143 7.25 1.62 3.05
N ALA A 144 8.28 2.35 3.51
CA ALA A 144 8.86 3.45 2.74
C ALA A 144 9.41 2.97 1.39
N ALA A 145 10.10 1.83 1.38
CA ALA A 145 10.60 1.21 0.14
C ALA A 145 9.45 0.74 -0.77
N ARG A 146 8.33 0.24 -0.20
CA ARG A 146 7.13 -0.12 -0.99
C ARG A 146 6.46 1.11 -1.59
N VAL A 147 6.37 2.21 -0.83
CA VAL A 147 5.80 3.47 -1.32
C VAL A 147 6.66 4.05 -2.44
N ALA A 148 7.98 4.01 -2.33
CA ALA A 148 8.87 4.41 -3.42
C ALA A 148 8.64 3.57 -4.69
N ALA A 149 8.52 2.25 -4.57
CA ALA A 149 8.17 1.37 -5.70
C ALA A 149 6.78 1.70 -6.29
N GLY A 150 5.79 1.87 -5.41
CA GLY A 150 4.41 2.20 -5.79
C GLY A 150 4.28 3.55 -6.48
N ALA A 151 5.08 4.54 -6.09
CA ALA A 151 5.11 5.85 -6.73
C ALA A 151 5.56 5.76 -8.21
N VAL A 152 6.55 4.91 -8.52
CA VAL A 152 6.94 4.62 -9.92
C VAL A 152 5.79 3.96 -10.68
N ALA A 153 5.10 2.99 -10.06
CA ALA A 153 3.94 2.35 -10.67
C ALA A 153 2.78 3.35 -10.90
N ARG A 154 2.50 4.23 -9.93
CA ARG A 154 1.50 5.31 -10.07
C ARG A 154 1.87 6.26 -11.20
N ARG A 155 3.15 6.64 -11.31
CA ARG A 155 3.64 7.51 -12.38
C ARG A 155 3.44 6.87 -13.76
N LEU A 156 3.73 5.56 -13.90
CA LEU A 156 3.45 4.80 -15.12
C LEU A 156 1.94 4.78 -15.44
N LEU A 157 1.10 4.45 -14.47
CA LEU A 157 -0.35 4.38 -14.67
C LEU A 157 -0.96 5.74 -15.01
N SER A 158 -0.43 6.84 -14.44
CA SER A 158 -0.88 8.19 -14.72
C SER A 158 -0.68 8.62 -16.17
N GLU A 159 0.34 8.08 -16.87
CA GLU A 159 0.53 8.29 -18.31
C GLU A 159 -0.71 7.86 -19.12
N PHE A 160 -1.47 6.90 -18.62
CA PHE A 160 -2.66 6.34 -19.26
C PHE A 160 -3.96 6.86 -18.64
N GLY A 161 -3.89 7.93 -17.84
CA GLY A 161 -5.05 8.55 -17.21
C GLY A 161 -5.65 7.73 -16.06
N ILE A 162 -4.89 6.79 -15.49
CA ILE A 162 -5.31 5.99 -14.32
C ILE A 162 -4.82 6.70 -13.07
N ARG A 163 -5.71 6.97 -12.12
CA ARG A 163 -5.44 7.67 -10.87
C ARG A 163 -5.70 6.75 -9.69
N VAL A 164 -4.79 6.75 -8.73
CA VAL A 164 -4.87 5.96 -7.49
C VAL A 164 -4.89 6.92 -6.31
N GLY A 165 -5.89 6.82 -5.47
CA GLY A 165 -6.01 7.61 -4.25
C GLY A 165 -6.51 6.78 -3.08
N SER A 166 -6.40 7.29 -1.85
CA SER A 166 -6.93 6.63 -0.66
C SER A 166 -7.50 7.60 0.34
N HIS A 167 -8.39 7.09 1.18
CA HIS A 167 -8.90 7.80 2.35
C HIS A 167 -9.16 6.82 3.50
N VAL A 168 -9.44 7.37 4.68
CA VAL A 168 -9.78 6.58 5.86
C VAL A 168 -11.28 6.43 5.97
N ARG A 169 -11.74 5.19 6.21
CA ARG A 169 -13.13 4.81 6.42
C ARG A 169 -13.52 4.78 7.89
N SER A 170 -12.60 4.30 8.74
CA SER A 170 -12.85 4.28 10.18
C SER A 170 -11.55 4.27 10.99
N ILE A 171 -11.62 4.82 12.21
CA ILE A 171 -10.57 4.72 13.24
C ILE A 171 -11.25 4.48 14.58
N GLY A 172 -10.79 3.49 15.34
CA GLY A 172 -11.26 3.23 16.71
C GLY A 172 -12.76 2.96 16.83
N GLY A 173 -13.38 2.39 15.77
CA GLY A 173 -14.82 2.14 15.72
C GLY A 173 -15.66 3.33 15.23
N ILE A 174 -15.05 4.50 15.02
CA ILE A 174 -15.72 5.67 14.45
C ILE A 174 -15.67 5.56 12.94
N SER A 175 -16.82 5.50 12.28
CA SER A 175 -16.94 5.36 10.82
C SER A 175 -17.29 6.68 10.15
N ALA A 176 -16.64 6.95 9.02
CA ALA A 176 -16.96 8.03 8.10
C ALA A 176 -18.12 7.63 7.17
N ARG A 177 -18.88 8.61 6.70
CA ARG A 177 -19.87 8.41 5.64
C ARG A 177 -19.17 8.27 4.30
N ASP A 178 -19.74 7.47 3.41
CA ASP A 178 -19.30 7.40 2.03
C ASP A 178 -19.59 8.72 1.30
N PRO A 179 -18.69 9.17 0.42
CA PRO A 179 -19.02 10.27 -0.48
C PRO A 179 -20.11 9.82 -1.45
N GLU A 180 -21.05 10.72 -1.77
CA GLU A 180 -22.09 10.44 -2.77
C GLU A 180 -21.48 10.14 -4.15
N ASN A 181 -20.39 10.85 -4.48
CA ASN A 181 -19.62 10.63 -5.71
C ASN A 181 -18.14 10.69 -5.37
N TRP A 182 -17.33 9.87 -6.04
CA TRP A 182 -15.89 9.93 -5.90
C TRP A 182 -15.35 11.24 -6.46
N PRO A 183 -14.55 12.00 -5.70
CA PRO A 183 -13.87 13.17 -6.22
C PRO A 183 -12.88 12.75 -7.32
N GLU A 184 -12.66 13.62 -8.27
CA GLU A 184 -11.68 13.37 -9.35
C GLU A 184 -10.27 13.09 -8.79
N ASP A 185 -9.89 13.80 -7.73
CA ASP A 185 -8.67 13.60 -6.97
C ASP A 185 -8.99 13.36 -5.49
N VAL A 186 -9.05 12.09 -5.12
CA VAL A 186 -9.28 11.65 -3.73
C VAL A 186 -8.18 12.15 -2.80
N ASN A 187 -6.93 12.17 -3.27
CA ASN A 187 -5.79 12.51 -2.43
C ASN A 187 -5.74 13.98 -2.06
N THR A 188 -6.06 14.89 -2.99
CA THR A 188 -6.11 16.33 -2.67
C THR A 188 -7.06 16.62 -1.52
N LEU A 189 -8.22 15.96 -1.47
CA LEU A 189 -9.19 16.14 -0.39
C LEU A 189 -8.78 15.39 0.88
N SER A 190 -8.37 14.14 0.77
CA SER A 190 -8.01 13.35 1.95
C SER A 190 -6.74 13.87 2.64
N ASP A 191 -5.75 14.32 1.89
CA ASP A 191 -4.49 14.87 2.45
C ASP A 191 -4.68 16.19 3.19
N ALA A 192 -5.80 16.90 2.97
CA ALA A 192 -6.17 18.09 3.74
C ALA A 192 -6.63 17.74 5.17
N SER A 193 -7.06 16.50 5.41
CA SER A 193 -7.47 16.01 6.73
C SER A 193 -6.30 15.40 7.50
N PRO A 194 -6.10 15.72 8.80
CA PRO A 194 -5.05 15.13 9.62
C PRO A 194 -5.20 13.62 9.82
N VAL A 195 -6.37 13.04 9.57
CA VAL A 195 -6.65 11.61 9.61
C VAL A 195 -7.01 11.04 8.23
N ARG A 196 -6.88 11.84 7.16
CA ARG A 196 -7.14 11.46 5.77
C ARG A 196 -8.58 10.97 5.52
N VAL A 197 -9.56 11.50 6.24
CA VAL A 197 -10.98 11.22 6.05
C VAL A 197 -11.61 12.21 5.08
N LEU A 198 -12.60 11.76 4.28
CA LEU A 198 -13.37 12.62 3.38
C LEU A 198 -14.61 13.24 4.05
N ASP A 199 -15.04 12.70 5.20
CA ASP A 199 -16.19 13.18 5.97
C ASP A 199 -15.72 14.11 7.10
N PRO A 200 -15.93 15.44 7.00
CA PRO A 200 -15.52 16.39 8.03
C PRO A 200 -16.20 16.14 9.39
N SER A 201 -17.38 15.51 9.40
CA SER A 201 -18.10 15.21 10.64
C SER A 201 -17.42 14.09 11.45
N ALA A 202 -16.78 13.15 10.79
CA ALA A 202 -16.02 12.06 11.41
C ALA A 202 -14.61 12.49 11.84
N GLU A 203 -14.02 13.50 11.18
CA GLU A 203 -12.64 13.93 11.43
C GLU A 203 -12.38 14.29 12.89
N ALA A 204 -13.18 15.22 13.45
CA ALA A 204 -13.00 15.67 14.83
C ALA A 204 -13.16 14.53 15.84
N LEU A 205 -14.07 13.59 15.58
CA LEU A 205 -14.29 12.42 16.45
C LEU A 205 -13.11 11.45 16.38
N MET A 206 -12.56 11.19 15.19
CA MET A 206 -11.40 10.31 15.01
C MET A 206 -10.15 10.92 15.65
N VAL A 207 -9.92 12.23 15.51
CA VAL A 207 -8.82 12.94 16.17
C VAL A 207 -8.94 12.81 17.68
N ALA A 208 -10.11 13.10 18.26
CA ALA A 208 -10.35 12.98 19.70
C ALA A 208 -10.13 11.55 20.21
N ALA A 209 -10.56 10.53 19.47
CA ALA A 209 -10.34 9.13 19.84
C ALA A 209 -8.83 8.77 19.86
N ILE A 210 -8.04 9.28 18.90
CA ILE A 210 -6.59 9.07 18.87
C ILE A 210 -5.93 9.76 20.07
N ASP A 211 -6.35 10.97 20.42
CA ASP A 211 -5.80 11.68 21.55
C ASP A 211 -6.13 10.97 22.86
N GLN A 212 -7.36 10.48 23.03
CA GLN A 212 -7.75 9.68 24.18
C GLN A 212 -6.90 8.39 24.29
N ALA A 213 -6.73 7.66 23.17
CA ALA A 213 -5.89 6.46 23.16
C ALA A 213 -4.43 6.77 23.53
N ARG A 214 -3.89 7.93 23.11
CA ARG A 214 -2.56 8.40 23.51
C ARG A 214 -2.48 8.61 25.03
N ASP A 215 -3.47 9.28 25.62
CA ASP A 215 -3.54 9.55 27.05
C ASP A 215 -3.68 8.26 27.86
N ASP A 216 -4.39 7.28 27.35
CA ASP A 216 -4.54 5.94 27.92
C ASP A 216 -3.29 5.06 27.73
N GLY A 217 -2.35 5.49 26.88
CA GLY A 217 -1.15 4.73 26.52
C GLY A 217 -1.45 3.47 25.71
N ASP A 218 -2.50 3.53 24.89
CA ASP A 218 -3.02 2.48 24.01
C ASP A 218 -2.86 2.86 22.54
N THR A 219 -3.38 2.02 21.62
CA THR A 219 -3.29 2.22 20.18
C THR A 219 -4.62 1.91 19.49
N LEU A 220 -4.87 2.54 18.35
CA LEU A 220 -6.08 2.33 17.56
C LEU A 220 -5.78 1.76 16.17
N GLY A 221 -6.63 0.85 15.74
CA GLY A 221 -6.74 0.39 14.36
C GLY A 221 -7.88 1.08 13.62
N GLY A 222 -8.14 0.62 12.39
CA GLY A 222 -9.20 1.13 11.57
C GLY A 222 -9.18 0.57 10.16
N VAL A 223 -9.94 1.19 9.28
CA VAL A 223 -10.09 0.78 7.88
C VAL A 223 -9.71 1.94 6.97
N PHE A 224 -8.81 1.69 6.04
CA PHE A 224 -8.54 2.56 4.89
C PHE A 224 -9.17 2.00 3.63
N GLU A 225 -9.44 2.88 2.67
CA GLU A 225 -9.97 2.52 1.36
C GLU A 225 -9.10 3.14 0.26
N VAL A 226 -8.75 2.33 -0.74
CA VAL A 226 -8.04 2.75 -1.96
C VAL A 226 -9.04 2.76 -3.11
N VAL A 227 -9.08 3.87 -3.83
CA VAL A 227 -9.95 4.08 -4.99
C VAL A 227 -9.08 4.31 -6.21
N VAL A 228 -9.39 3.60 -7.31
CA VAL A 228 -8.69 3.78 -8.59
C VAL A 228 -9.71 4.12 -9.66
N THR A 229 -9.50 5.23 -10.35
CA THR A 229 -10.33 5.71 -11.46
C THR A 229 -9.57 5.64 -12.78
N GLY A 230 -10.29 5.67 -13.89
CA GLY A 230 -9.70 5.68 -15.24
C GLY A 230 -9.16 4.32 -15.71
N LEU A 231 -9.45 3.22 -15.01
CA LEU A 231 -9.08 1.88 -15.45
C LEU A 231 -9.85 1.51 -16.73
N PRO A 232 -9.18 0.92 -17.74
CA PRO A 232 -9.88 0.28 -18.86
C PRO A 232 -10.52 -1.02 -18.39
N VAL A 233 -11.56 -1.46 -19.08
CA VAL A 233 -12.08 -2.82 -18.94
C VAL A 233 -11.03 -3.84 -19.38
N GLY A 234 -10.97 -4.99 -18.70
CA GLY A 234 -10.22 -6.16 -19.15
C GLY A 234 -8.81 -6.31 -18.59
N LEU A 235 -8.43 -5.63 -17.52
CA LEU A 235 -7.22 -5.99 -16.76
C LEU A 235 -7.52 -7.17 -15.83
N GLY A 236 -6.56 -8.05 -15.66
CA GLY A 236 -6.73 -9.31 -14.92
C GLY A 236 -7.39 -10.40 -15.76
N SER A 237 -7.72 -11.53 -15.15
CA SER A 237 -8.27 -12.68 -15.86
C SER A 237 -9.13 -13.55 -14.94
N HIS A 238 -10.15 -14.19 -15.52
CA HIS A 238 -10.97 -15.22 -14.85
C HIS A 238 -10.45 -16.65 -15.08
N VAL A 239 -9.46 -16.80 -15.99
CA VAL A 239 -9.03 -18.10 -16.50
C VAL A 239 -8.34 -18.97 -15.46
N ALA A 240 -7.55 -18.35 -14.54
CA ALA A 240 -6.89 -19.04 -13.45
C ALA A 240 -6.98 -18.24 -12.15
N TRP A 241 -7.05 -18.94 -11.00
CA TRP A 241 -7.24 -18.32 -9.69
C TRP A 241 -6.18 -17.25 -9.34
N ASP A 242 -4.94 -17.47 -9.76
CA ASP A 242 -3.80 -16.62 -9.49
C ASP A 242 -3.63 -15.47 -10.51
N GLN A 243 -4.45 -15.44 -11.57
CA GLN A 243 -4.54 -14.35 -12.53
C GLN A 243 -5.68 -13.37 -12.20
N ARG A 244 -6.57 -13.73 -11.27
CA ARG A 244 -7.65 -12.88 -10.81
C ARG A 244 -7.09 -11.66 -10.08
N LEU A 245 -7.56 -10.46 -10.45
CA LEU A 245 -7.11 -9.23 -9.78
C LEU A 245 -7.55 -9.15 -8.33
N ASP A 246 -8.74 -9.62 -7.99
CA ASP A 246 -9.22 -9.68 -6.60
C ASP A 246 -8.27 -10.50 -5.72
N ALA A 247 -7.79 -11.65 -6.19
CA ALA A 247 -6.82 -12.47 -5.48
C ALA A 247 -5.46 -11.76 -5.33
N ARG A 248 -4.97 -11.12 -6.41
CA ARG A 248 -3.67 -10.41 -6.42
C ARG A 248 -3.71 -9.17 -5.51
N LEU A 249 -4.79 -8.38 -5.56
CA LEU A 249 -5.02 -7.23 -4.70
C LEU A 249 -5.16 -7.64 -3.24
N GLY A 250 -5.93 -8.71 -2.98
CA GLY A 250 -6.08 -9.27 -1.64
C GLY A 250 -4.73 -9.67 -1.03
N ALA A 251 -3.89 -10.38 -1.78
CA ALA A 251 -2.54 -10.74 -1.34
C ALA A 251 -1.65 -9.52 -1.09
N ALA A 252 -1.72 -8.50 -1.95
CA ALA A 252 -0.94 -7.27 -1.82
C ALA A 252 -1.32 -6.49 -0.56
N ILE A 253 -2.61 -6.27 -0.32
CA ILE A 253 -3.11 -5.53 0.84
C ILE A 253 -2.84 -6.30 2.14
N LEU A 254 -3.10 -7.62 2.19
CA LEU A 254 -2.79 -8.45 3.37
C LEU A 254 -1.29 -8.54 3.67
N SER A 255 -0.42 -8.25 2.72
CA SER A 255 1.03 -8.20 2.92
C SER A 255 1.51 -6.95 3.67
N ILE A 256 0.67 -5.94 3.84
CA ILE A 256 0.98 -4.73 4.59
C ILE A 256 1.00 -5.06 6.09
N GLN A 257 1.99 -4.55 6.81
CA GLN A 257 2.12 -4.78 8.24
C GLN A 257 0.84 -4.36 8.99
N ALA A 258 0.41 -5.17 9.93
CA ALA A 258 -0.79 -5.03 10.75
C ALA A 258 -2.14 -5.11 9.99
N VAL A 259 -2.18 -5.25 8.69
CA VAL A 259 -3.44 -5.51 7.97
C VAL A 259 -3.89 -6.96 8.22
N LYS A 260 -5.18 -7.14 8.56
CA LYS A 260 -5.79 -8.42 8.93
C LYS A 260 -7.04 -8.75 8.12
N GLY A 261 -7.56 -7.82 7.33
CA GLY A 261 -8.72 -8.01 6.48
C GLY A 261 -8.59 -7.21 5.19
N VAL A 262 -9.25 -7.70 4.14
CA VAL A 262 -9.36 -7.03 2.84
C VAL A 262 -10.77 -7.21 2.32
N GLU A 263 -11.33 -6.18 1.69
CA GLU A 263 -12.60 -6.19 1.01
C GLU A 263 -12.49 -5.52 -0.35
N ILE A 264 -13.31 -5.95 -1.31
CA ILE A 264 -13.45 -5.33 -2.63
C ILE A 264 -14.92 -5.01 -2.85
N GLY A 265 -15.23 -3.76 -3.22
CA GLY A 265 -16.60 -3.29 -3.36
C GLY A 265 -17.39 -3.41 -2.06
N LEU A 266 -18.56 -4.05 -2.08
CA LEU A 266 -19.38 -4.29 -0.88
C LEU A 266 -18.70 -5.19 0.15
N GLY A 267 -17.72 -6.03 -0.27
CA GLY A 267 -17.04 -6.93 0.65
C GLY A 267 -17.99 -7.85 1.40
N PHE A 268 -17.86 -7.88 2.74
CA PHE A 268 -18.72 -8.72 3.59
C PHE A 268 -20.19 -8.33 3.55
N GLU A 269 -20.51 -7.05 3.31
CA GLU A 269 -21.90 -6.57 3.22
C GLU A 269 -22.66 -7.23 2.06
N ALA A 270 -21.98 -7.70 1.01
CA ALA A 270 -22.59 -8.43 -0.08
C ALA A 270 -23.24 -9.76 0.39
N ALA A 271 -22.69 -10.39 1.43
CA ALA A 271 -23.24 -11.64 1.98
C ALA A 271 -24.57 -11.45 2.72
N ASP A 272 -24.84 -10.25 3.22
CA ASP A 272 -26.04 -9.91 3.99
C ASP A 272 -27.20 -9.39 3.13
N ARG A 273 -26.97 -9.30 1.79
CA ARG A 273 -27.94 -8.73 0.85
C ARG A 273 -28.46 -9.79 -0.14
N PRO A 274 -29.72 -9.69 -0.58
CA PRO A 274 -30.20 -10.49 -1.71
C PRO A 274 -29.47 -10.07 -3.01
N GLY A 275 -29.22 -11.03 -3.93
CA GLY A 275 -28.45 -10.81 -5.15
C GLY A 275 -28.94 -9.63 -6.01
N SER A 276 -30.24 -9.36 -6.05
CA SER A 276 -30.82 -8.21 -6.75
C SER A 276 -30.41 -6.84 -6.18
N ARG A 277 -29.80 -6.80 -4.99
CA ARG A 277 -29.25 -5.59 -4.35
C ARG A 277 -27.73 -5.59 -4.26
N VAL A 278 -27.07 -6.58 -4.82
CA VAL A 278 -25.62 -6.74 -4.85
C VAL A 278 -25.09 -6.52 -6.26
N HIS A 279 -25.71 -7.18 -7.26
CA HIS A 279 -25.19 -7.17 -8.62
C HIS A 279 -25.53 -5.87 -9.34
N ASP A 280 -24.52 -5.33 -10.02
CA ASP A 280 -24.62 -4.05 -10.73
C ASP A 280 -25.27 -4.25 -12.10
N ALA A 281 -26.35 -3.51 -12.36
CA ALA A 281 -27.02 -3.53 -13.65
C ALA A 281 -26.13 -2.94 -14.74
N ILE A 282 -26.17 -3.51 -15.96
CA ILE A 282 -25.34 -3.08 -17.09
C ILE A 282 -26.20 -2.26 -18.05
N HIS A 283 -25.74 -1.05 -18.37
CA HIS A 283 -26.35 -0.12 -19.31
C HIS A 283 -25.41 0.29 -20.41
N ARG A 284 -25.92 0.71 -21.56
CA ARG A 284 -25.10 1.34 -22.61
C ARG A 284 -24.72 2.76 -22.17
N SER A 285 -23.50 3.17 -22.55
CA SER A 285 -22.98 4.50 -22.29
C SER A 285 -22.16 4.98 -23.49
N GLU A 286 -22.36 6.26 -23.84
CA GLU A 286 -21.59 6.96 -24.87
C GLU A 286 -20.64 8.00 -24.27
N THR A 287 -20.52 8.03 -22.94
CA THR A 287 -19.57 8.91 -22.24
C THR A 287 -18.13 8.44 -22.43
N GLU A 288 -17.17 9.33 -22.23
CA GLU A 288 -15.74 8.98 -22.27
C GLU A 288 -15.40 7.83 -21.29
N ALA A 289 -15.96 7.87 -20.07
CA ALA A 289 -15.80 6.79 -19.11
C ALA A 289 -16.41 5.48 -19.62
N GLY A 290 -17.61 5.52 -20.19
CA GLY A 290 -18.25 4.37 -20.81
C GLY A 290 -17.43 3.79 -21.97
N MET A 291 -16.74 4.60 -22.75
CA MET A 291 -15.87 4.12 -23.82
C MET A 291 -14.69 3.31 -23.29
N ARG A 292 -14.10 3.69 -22.15
CA ARG A 292 -13.06 2.89 -21.47
C ARG A 292 -13.61 1.55 -20.94
N ALA A 293 -14.91 1.50 -20.67
CA ALA A 293 -15.66 0.29 -20.29
C ALA A 293 -16.28 -0.47 -21.50
N GLY A 294 -15.84 -0.16 -22.72
CA GLY A 294 -16.32 -0.82 -23.93
C GLY A 294 -17.72 -0.43 -24.39
N GLY A 295 -18.20 0.77 -24.04
CA GLY A 295 -19.53 1.29 -24.36
C GLY A 295 -20.61 0.94 -23.33
N PHE A 296 -20.21 0.57 -22.12
CA PHE A 296 -21.11 0.21 -21.03
C PHE A 296 -20.83 1.00 -19.76
N THR A 297 -21.79 1.04 -18.86
CA THR A 297 -21.68 1.63 -17.50
C THR A 297 -22.54 0.85 -16.52
N ARG A 298 -22.26 1.02 -15.23
CA ARG A 298 -23.00 0.46 -14.14
C ARG A 298 -23.44 1.58 -13.20
N PRO A 299 -24.75 1.78 -12.95
CA PRO A 299 -25.27 2.83 -12.05
C PRO A 299 -24.86 2.63 -10.59
N THR A 300 -24.53 1.41 -10.21
CA THR A 300 -23.99 1.03 -8.90
C THR A 300 -22.63 0.38 -9.07
N ASN A 301 -21.87 0.24 -8.00
CA ASN A 301 -20.54 -0.37 -8.02
C ASN A 301 -20.36 -1.33 -6.83
N GLY A 302 -21.33 -2.20 -6.63
CA GLY A 302 -21.30 -3.22 -5.59
C GLY A 302 -20.12 -4.20 -5.75
N ALA A 303 -19.74 -4.48 -7.00
CA ALA A 303 -18.58 -5.29 -7.35
C ALA A 303 -17.23 -4.59 -7.10
N GLY A 304 -17.23 -3.28 -6.83
CA GLY A 304 -16.00 -2.51 -6.61
C GLY A 304 -15.06 -2.49 -7.80
N GLY A 305 -15.61 -2.42 -9.03
CA GLY A 305 -14.83 -2.34 -10.28
C GLY A 305 -14.28 -3.66 -10.80
N LEU A 306 -14.58 -4.79 -10.15
CA LEU A 306 -14.09 -6.12 -10.55
C LEU A 306 -15.23 -7.13 -10.67
N GLU A 307 -15.32 -7.79 -11.81
CA GLU A 307 -16.19 -8.93 -12.02
C GLU A 307 -15.38 -10.13 -12.52
N GLY A 308 -15.48 -11.27 -11.83
CA GLY A 308 -14.71 -12.46 -12.16
C GLY A 308 -13.19 -12.27 -12.11
N GLY A 309 -12.67 -11.27 -11.37
CA GLY A 309 -11.25 -10.94 -11.31
C GLY A 309 -10.74 -10.07 -12.47
N ILE A 310 -11.66 -9.45 -13.22
CA ILE A 310 -11.38 -8.58 -14.37
C ILE A 310 -11.93 -7.19 -14.11
N THR A 311 -11.20 -6.13 -14.49
CA THR A 311 -11.69 -4.75 -14.38
C THR A 311 -12.88 -4.51 -15.31
N THR A 312 -13.88 -3.79 -14.80
CA THR A 312 -15.13 -3.49 -15.51
C THR A 312 -15.11 -2.13 -16.24
N GLY A 313 -14.12 -1.28 -15.94
CA GLY A 313 -14.08 0.12 -16.32
C GLY A 313 -14.66 1.08 -15.28
N GLU A 314 -15.42 0.57 -14.29
CA GLU A 314 -15.87 1.33 -13.13
C GLU A 314 -14.74 1.52 -12.11
N PRO A 315 -14.86 2.47 -11.17
CA PRO A 315 -13.84 2.67 -10.15
C PRO A 315 -13.54 1.39 -9.36
N LEU A 316 -12.25 1.05 -9.23
CA LEU A 316 -11.81 -0.04 -8.37
C LEU A 316 -11.79 0.46 -6.92
N VAL A 317 -12.45 -0.29 -6.02
CA VAL A 317 -12.56 0.03 -4.59
C VAL A 317 -12.04 -1.13 -3.76
N VAL A 318 -10.95 -0.90 -3.02
CA VAL A 318 -10.28 -1.92 -2.18
C VAL A 318 -10.10 -1.38 -0.76
N ARG A 319 -10.57 -2.12 0.25
CA ARG A 319 -10.41 -1.75 1.66
C ARG A 319 -9.40 -2.63 2.35
N GLY A 320 -8.68 -2.05 3.31
CA GLY A 320 -7.79 -2.78 4.20
C GLY A 320 -8.11 -2.50 5.66
N ALA A 321 -8.34 -3.55 6.46
CA ALA A 321 -8.56 -3.45 7.88
C ALA A 321 -7.24 -3.65 8.64
N MET A 322 -6.79 -2.60 9.33
CA MET A 322 -5.56 -2.57 10.11
C MET A 322 -5.86 -2.73 11.59
N LYS A 323 -5.25 -3.74 12.23
CA LYS A 323 -5.32 -3.88 13.69
C LYS A 323 -4.53 -2.78 14.39
N PRO A 324 -4.81 -2.50 15.69
CA PRO A 324 -3.99 -1.64 16.53
C PRO A 324 -2.52 -2.08 16.53
N ILE A 325 -1.62 -1.13 16.73
CA ILE A 325 -0.18 -1.39 16.79
C ILE A 325 0.13 -2.11 18.10
N SER A 326 1.02 -3.10 18.03
CA SER A 326 1.30 -4.04 19.13
C SER A 326 2.15 -3.47 20.28
N THR A 327 2.69 -2.25 20.16
CA THR A 327 3.46 -1.60 21.23
C THR A 327 2.56 -0.72 22.08
N LEU A 328 2.26 -1.16 23.29
CA LEU A 328 1.44 -0.44 24.27
C LEU A 328 2.33 0.24 25.31
N MET A 329 2.07 1.52 25.61
CA MET A 329 2.91 2.31 26.52
C MET A 329 2.56 2.13 28.00
N LYS A 330 1.27 2.05 28.33
CA LYS A 330 0.79 1.88 29.73
C LYS A 330 0.24 0.49 30.00
N ASN A 331 -0.60 -0.04 29.12
CA ASN A 331 -1.28 -1.33 29.29
C ASN A 331 -0.47 -2.48 28.68
N ARG A 332 0.80 -2.58 29.07
CA ARG A 332 1.72 -3.58 28.51
C ARG A 332 1.25 -5.00 28.81
N LEU A 333 1.20 -5.81 27.76
CA LEU A 333 0.73 -7.20 27.87
C LEU A 333 1.80 -8.12 28.48
N PRO A 334 1.40 -9.23 29.13
CA PRO A 334 2.32 -10.27 29.57
C PRO A 334 3.15 -10.84 28.42
N SER A 335 4.39 -11.19 28.70
CA SER A 335 5.36 -11.77 27.79
C SER A 335 6.31 -12.69 28.56
N VAL A 336 7.40 -13.11 27.94
CA VAL A 336 8.45 -13.94 28.55
C VAL A 336 9.82 -13.36 28.22
N ASP A 337 10.79 -13.55 29.15
CA ASP A 337 12.19 -13.26 28.85
C ASP A 337 12.81 -14.46 28.14
N LEU A 338 13.20 -14.29 26.87
CA LEU A 338 13.77 -15.37 26.03
C LEU A 338 15.14 -15.87 26.52
N ARG A 339 15.77 -15.21 27.48
CA ARG A 339 17.06 -15.63 28.06
C ARG A 339 16.86 -16.60 29.21
N THR A 340 15.81 -16.43 30.00
CA THR A 340 15.58 -17.21 31.25
C THR A 340 14.34 -18.10 31.14
N GLY A 341 13.36 -17.75 30.30
CA GLY A 341 12.06 -18.41 30.24
C GLY A 341 11.06 -17.89 31.27
N ASP A 342 11.43 -16.89 32.08
CA ASP A 342 10.57 -16.35 33.12
C ASP A 342 9.46 -15.47 32.54
N GLU A 343 8.34 -15.38 33.25
CA GLU A 343 7.27 -14.43 32.96
C GLU A 343 7.79 -12.99 33.06
N ALA A 344 7.42 -12.18 32.11
CA ALA A 344 7.86 -10.79 31.98
C ALA A 344 6.76 -9.92 31.36
N VAL A 345 7.03 -8.63 31.22
CA VAL A 345 6.16 -7.69 30.50
C VAL A 345 6.81 -7.34 29.16
N ALA A 346 6.00 -7.30 28.12
CA ALA A 346 6.47 -7.03 26.75
C ALA A 346 7.36 -5.79 26.64
N ALA A 347 8.35 -5.82 25.77
CA ALA A 347 9.20 -4.67 25.49
C ALA A 347 8.37 -3.50 24.89
N THR A 348 8.82 -2.29 25.18
CA THR A 348 8.28 -1.07 24.54
C THR A 348 9.30 -0.49 23.57
N GLU A 349 8.89 -0.26 22.35
CA GLU A 349 9.63 0.49 21.34
C GLU A 349 8.86 1.78 21.02
N ARG A 350 9.51 2.76 20.43
CA ARG A 350 8.83 3.96 19.95
C ARG A 350 7.80 3.57 18.87
N SER A 351 6.56 3.96 19.05
CA SER A 351 5.46 3.55 18.20
C SER A 351 4.47 4.69 17.95
N ASP A 352 3.66 4.53 16.92
CA ASP A 352 2.50 5.38 16.63
C ASP A 352 1.33 4.97 17.53
N VAL A 353 0.42 5.89 17.81
CA VAL A 353 -0.89 5.60 18.44
C VAL A 353 -1.86 5.07 17.38
N CYS A 354 -1.83 5.67 16.20
CA CYS A 354 -2.63 5.25 15.05
C CYS A 354 -1.81 5.41 13.76
N ALA A 355 -1.77 4.38 12.93
CA ALA A 355 -1.07 4.39 11.65
C ALA A 355 -2.01 4.19 10.43
N VAL A 356 -3.33 4.19 10.65
CA VAL A 356 -4.32 3.96 9.58
C VAL A 356 -4.21 4.98 8.44
N PRO A 357 -4.02 6.30 8.69
CA PRO A 357 -3.83 7.26 7.60
C PRO A 357 -2.61 6.94 6.71
N ALA A 358 -1.50 6.56 7.31
CA ALA A 358 -0.30 6.14 6.57
C ALA A 358 -0.49 4.81 5.85
N ALA A 359 -1.25 3.88 6.44
CA ALA A 359 -1.56 2.59 5.80
C ALA A 359 -2.36 2.78 4.50
N GLY A 360 -3.21 3.80 4.39
CA GLY A 360 -3.87 4.18 3.15
C GLY A 360 -2.87 4.48 2.02
N VAL A 361 -1.83 5.29 2.31
CA VAL A 361 -0.77 5.61 1.33
C VAL A 361 0.03 4.37 0.92
N VAL A 362 0.31 3.47 1.87
CA VAL A 362 0.92 2.17 1.56
C VAL A 362 -0.02 1.31 0.72
N GLY A 363 -1.32 1.34 1.00
CA GLY A 363 -2.36 0.67 0.20
C GLY A 363 -2.37 1.14 -1.24
N GLU A 364 -2.32 2.48 -1.48
CA GLU A 364 -2.18 3.06 -2.82
C GLU A 364 -0.98 2.45 -3.57
N ALA A 365 0.17 2.42 -2.92
CA ALA A 365 1.40 1.88 -3.50
C ALA A 365 1.24 0.40 -3.88
N MET A 366 0.68 -0.42 -3.00
CA MET A 366 0.51 -1.85 -3.24
C MET A 366 -0.52 -2.14 -4.33
N VAL A 367 -1.62 -1.38 -4.39
CA VAL A 367 -2.62 -1.46 -5.46
C VAL A 367 -2.01 -1.03 -6.80
N ALA A 368 -1.26 0.09 -6.84
CA ALA A 368 -0.61 0.56 -8.04
C ALA A 368 0.40 -0.46 -8.61
N LEU A 369 1.18 -1.13 -7.75
CA LEU A 369 2.12 -2.18 -8.16
C LEU A 369 1.42 -3.36 -8.83
N VAL A 370 0.28 -3.81 -8.27
CA VAL A 370 -0.53 -4.89 -8.86
C VAL A 370 -1.13 -4.46 -10.20
N LEU A 371 -1.64 -3.24 -10.27
CA LEU A 371 -2.26 -2.72 -11.50
C LEU A 371 -1.25 -2.45 -12.59
N ALA A 372 -0.05 -1.94 -12.27
CA ALA A 372 1.02 -1.75 -13.25
C ALA A 372 1.43 -3.09 -13.89
N ASP A 373 1.57 -4.15 -13.07
CA ASP A 373 1.86 -5.49 -13.56
C ASP A 373 0.74 -6.01 -14.49
N ALA A 374 -0.53 -5.93 -14.07
CA ALA A 374 -1.67 -6.34 -14.88
C ALA A 374 -1.84 -5.50 -16.16
N PHE A 375 -1.50 -4.22 -16.11
CA PHE A 375 -1.54 -3.30 -17.24
C PHE A 375 -0.49 -3.71 -18.31
N LEU A 376 0.73 -3.97 -17.85
CA LEU A 376 1.82 -4.42 -18.75
C LEU A 376 1.63 -5.87 -19.23
N GLU A 377 0.96 -6.73 -18.44
CA GLU A 377 0.54 -8.06 -18.93
C GLU A 377 -0.39 -7.94 -20.14
N LYS A 378 -1.34 -6.98 -20.09
CA LYS A 378 -2.33 -6.79 -21.15
C LYS A 378 -1.77 -6.05 -22.38
N PHE A 379 -1.06 -4.96 -22.15
CA PHE A 379 -0.66 -4.06 -23.23
C PHE A 379 0.79 -4.30 -23.69
N GLY A 380 1.67 -4.82 -22.82
CA GLY A 380 3.05 -5.14 -23.18
C GLY A 380 3.87 -3.93 -23.65
N GLY A 381 5.03 -4.19 -24.21
CA GLY A 381 5.96 -3.18 -24.71
C GLY A 381 7.16 -2.97 -23.78
N ASP A 382 8.32 -2.67 -24.39
CA ASP A 382 9.57 -2.40 -23.68
C ASP A 382 9.81 -0.89 -23.51
N ALA A 383 9.03 -0.06 -24.23
CA ALA A 383 9.02 1.39 -24.14
C ALA A 383 7.59 1.92 -23.90
N VAL A 384 7.49 3.07 -23.21
CA VAL A 384 6.18 3.73 -22.96
C VAL A 384 5.42 4.01 -24.26
N SER A 385 6.11 4.38 -25.33
CA SER A 385 5.50 4.61 -26.64
C SER A 385 4.84 3.35 -27.24
N GLU A 386 5.42 2.17 -27.01
CA GLU A 386 4.82 0.90 -27.45
C GLU A 386 3.60 0.55 -26.61
N VAL A 387 3.71 0.70 -25.28
CA VAL A 387 2.59 0.50 -24.36
C VAL A 387 1.43 1.42 -24.74
N ARG A 388 1.72 2.69 -25.05
CA ARG A 388 0.74 3.69 -25.50
C ARG A 388 0.04 3.24 -26.77
N ARG A 389 0.78 2.88 -27.81
CA ARG A 389 0.21 2.39 -29.08
C ARG A 389 -0.72 1.20 -28.84
N ASN A 390 -0.33 0.26 -28.02
CA ASN A 390 -1.12 -0.94 -27.74
C ASN A 390 -2.38 -0.61 -26.94
N PHE A 391 -2.29 0.29 -25.95
CA PHE A 391 -3.42 0.78 -25.17
C PHE A 391 -4.43 1.54 -26.04
N ASP A 392 -3.97 2.52 -26.84
CA ASP A 392 -4.81 3.33 -27.71
C ASP A 392 -5.48 2.45 -28.79
N GLY A 393 -4.74 1.47 -29.35
CA GLY A 393 -5.28 0.48 -30.27
C GLY A 393 -6.38 -0.39 -29.64
N TYR A 394 -6.25 -0.74 -28.37
CA TYR A 394 -7.30 -1.48 -27.64
C TYR A 394 -8.55 -0.62 -27.41
N LEU A 395 -8.40 0.64 -27.03
CA LEU A 395 -9.54 1.56 -26.87
C LEU A 395 -10.26 1.79 -28.20
N ALA A 396 -9.51 1.98 -29.29
CA ALA A 396 -10.07 2.09 -30.64
C ALA A 396 -10.84 0.83 -31.02
N TYR A 397 -10.27 -0.36 -30.77
CA TYR A 397 -10.94 -1.63 -31.01
C TYR A 397 -12.26 -1.76 -30.23
N LEU A 398 -12.29 -1.34 -28.95
CA LEU A 398 -13.52 -1.35 -28.16
C LEU A 398 -14.58 -0.40 -28.75
N SER A 399 -14.16 0.79 -29.18
CA SER A 399 -15.03 1.77 -29.84
C SER A 399 -15.61 1.23 -31.15
N ASP A 400 -14.76 0.65 -32.00
CA ASP A 400 -15.14 0.16 -33.32
C ASP A 400 -15.99 -1.13 -33.28
N ARG A 401 -15.97 -1.84 -32.15
CA ARG A 401 -16.71 -3.09 -31.99
C ARG A 401 -18.22 -2.91 -32.16
N GLY A 402 -18.76 -1.70 -31.97
CA GLY A 402 -20.10 -1.27 -32.34
C GLY A 402 -21.18 -2.25 -31.87
N TRP A 403 -21.50 -2.24 -30.58
CA TRP A 403 -22.58 -3.07 -30.04
C TRP A 403 -23.93 -2.60 -30.60
N GLY A 404 -24.40 -3.23 -31.69
CA GLY A 404 -25.69 -2.94 -32.31
C GLY A 404 -25.73 -2.96 -33.83
N GLY A 405 -24.60 -3.15 -34.51
CA GLY A 405 -24.53 -3.09 -35.98
C GLY A 405 -23.99 -4.32 -36.70
N ARG A 406 -23.32 -5.25 -36.02
CA ARG A 406 -22.86 -6.50 -36.65
C ARG A 406 -23.72 -7.67 -36.19
N PRO A 407 -24.32 -8.45 -37.12
CA PRO A 407 -24.94 -9.72 -36.81
C PRO A 407 -23.89 -10.61 -36.14
N VAL A 408 -24.28 -11.26 -35.04
CA VAL A 408 -23.47 -12.36 -34.46
C VAL A 408 -23.44 -13.44 -35.52
N PRO A 409 -22.25 -13.96 -35.90
CA PRO A 409 -22.13 -15.01 -36.94
C PRO A 409 -22.86 -16.29 -36.55
#